data_465bafd226aa757b8dbbe26c83888502
#
_entry.id   465bafd226aa757b8dbbe26c83888502
#
_cell.length_a   1.000
_cell.length_b   1.000
_cell.length_c   1.000
_cell.angle_alpha   90.00
_cell.angle_beta   90.00
_cell.angle_gamma   90.00
#
_symmetry.space_group_name_H-M   'P 1'
#
loop_
_entity.id
_entity.type
_entity.pdbx_description
1 polymer ?
#
loop_
_entity_poly.entity_id
_entity_poly.type
_entity_poly.pdbx_seq_one_letter_code
_entity_poly.pdbx_strand_id
1 'polypeptide(L)'
;GATGLVGKTFLELLESDHFLDSKIHLVASSKSKGQEVFFRNSVHVVNSLEEFNFSEVDVVFFSAGDKVAKKYAPKAQKEGCFVVDNSSCFRQDESIPLIVPEVNSEDFTETSIPGIVANPNCSTIQMVVALKPLHDLFVINRKTGKKFKIKLEAM
;
A
#
# COMPACT_ATOMS: atom_id res chain seq x y z
N GLY A 1 3.86 5.89 9.26
CA GLY A 1 3.15 6.98 9.83
C GLY A 1 1.86 6.65 10.57
N ALA A 2 1.90 5.74 11.58
CA ALA A 2 0.71 5.28 12.30
C ALA A 2 -0.12 6.42 12.94
N THR A 3 0.52 7.53 13.31
CA THR A 3 -0.14 8.68 13.95
C THR A 3 -0.72 9.70 12.94
N GLY A 4 -0.43 9.54 11.66
CA GLY A 4 -0.97 10.41 10.59
C GLY A 4 -2.42 10.08 10.23
N LEU A 5 -3.06 10.94 9.42
CA LEU A 5 -4.45 10.76 8.98
C LEU A 5 -4.65 9.38 8.30
N VAL A 6 -3.82 9.08 7.30
CA VAL A 6 -3.89 7.79 6.58
C VAL A 6 -3.65 6.61 7.52
N GLY A 7 -2.69 6.72 8.47
CA GLY A 7 -2.43 5.68 9.44
C GLY A 7 -3.64 5.38 10.35
N LYS A 8 -4.36 6.40 10.77
CA LYS A 8 -5.57 6.26 11.58
C LYS A 8 -6.69 5.56 10.81
N THR A 9 -6.98 6.02 9.58
CA THR A 9 -7.97 5.37 8.71
C THR A 9 -7.59 3.92 8.41
N PHE A 10 -6.28 3.65 8.26
CA PHE A 10 -5.80 2.28 8.06
C PHE A 10 -6.06 1.40 9.29
N LEU A 11 -5.87 1.91 10.49
CA LEU A 11 -6.20 1.17 11.72
C LEU A 11 -7.70 0.84 11.78
N GLU A 12 -8.59 1.76 11.41
CA GLU A 12 -10.03 1.51 11.34
C GLU A 12 -10.36 0.35 10.38
N LEU A 13 -9.68 0.26 9.23
CA LEU A 13 -9.86 -0.85 8.28
C LEU A 13 -9.33 -2.18 8.82
N LEU A 14 -8.26 -2.16 9.64
CA LEU A 14 -7.70 -3.35 10.27
C LEU A 14 -8.54 -3.91 11.41
N GLU A 15 -9.60 -3.21 11.84
CA GLU A 15 -10.59 -3.74 12.78
C GLU A 15 -11.52 -4.77 12.13
N SER A 16 -11.45 -4.96 10.81
CA SER A 16 -12.23 -5.97 10.11
C SER A 16 -11.77 -7.40 10.46
N ASP A 17 -12.68 -8.36 10.28
CA ASP A 17 -12.50 -9.76 10.65
C ASP A 17 -11.25 -10.43 10.06
N HIS A 18 -10.80 -9.99 8.90
CA HIS A 18 -9.63 -10.56 8.22
C HIS A 18 -8.30 -10.36 8.95
N PHE A 19 -8.22 -9.42 9.89
CA PHE A 19 -6.98 -9.06 10.58
C PHE A 19 -7.06 -9.21 12.10
N LEU A 20 -8.15 -9.75 12.64
CA LEU A 20 -8.39 -9.80 14.09
C LEU A 20 -7.27 -10.50 14.87
N ASP A 21 -6.72 -11.58 14.32
CA ASP A 21 -5.65 -12.36 14.97
C ASP A 21 -4.25 -11.82 14.69
N SER A 22 -4.13 -10.74 13.89
CA SER A 22 -2.83 -10.19 13.54
C SER A 22 -2.26 -9.32 14.67
N LYS A 23 -0.99 -9.53 15.01
CA LYS A 23 -0.25 -8.65 15.91
C LYS A 23 0.10 -7.36 15.18
N ILE A 24 -0.32 -6.21 15.72
CA ILE A 24 -0.10 -4.90 15.11
C ILE A 24 0.98 -4.13 15.84
N HIS A 25 1.96 -3.64 15.11
CA HIS A 25 3.01 -2.75 15.60
C HIS A 25 2.79 -1.34 15.01
N LEU A 26 2.58 -0.35 15.89
CA LEU A 26 2.44 1.04 15.49
C LEU A 26 3.82 1.68 15.44
N VAL A 27 4.18 2.20 14.25
CA VAL A 27 5.50 2.78 14.01
C VAL A 27 5.36 4.18 13.42
N ALA A 28 6.10 5.13 13.96
CA ALA A 28 6.16 6.50 13.47
C ALA A 28 7.57 7.10 13.65
N SER A 29 7.75 8.39 13.37
CA SER A 29 9.03 9.06 13.65
C SER A 29 9.32 9.12 15.15
N SER A 30 10.58 9.35 15.51
CA SER A 30 11.02 9.50 16.91
C SER A 30 10.23 10.57 17.69
N LYS A 31 9.68 11.58 17.00
CA LYS A 31 8.81 12.61 17.62
C LYS A 31 7.50 12.05 18.19
N SER A 32 7.02 10.94 17.66
CA SER A 32 5.79 10.28 18.09
C SER A 32 6.05 9.04 18.94
N LYS A 33 7.31 8.70 19.22
CA LYS A 33 7.67 7.57 20.07
C LYS A 33 7.04 7.72 21.46
N GLY A 34 6.45 6.63 21.95
CA GLY A 34 5.80 6.61 23.26
C GLY A 34 4.36 7.15 23.28
N GLN A 35 3.85 7.70 22.18
CA GLN A 35 2.43 8.04 22.10
C GLN A 35 1.58 6.79 22.23
N GLU A 36 0.46 6.93 22.94
CA GLU A 36 -0.52 5.87 23.09
C GLU A 36 -1.63 6.02 22.06
N VAL A 37 -2.01 4.93 21.43
CA VAL A 37 -3.12 4.84 20.50
C VAL A 37 -4.05 3.72 20.97
N PHE A 38 -5.31 4.04 21.20
CA PHE A 38 -6.33 3.05 21.50
C PHE A 38 -6.79 2.36 20.23
N PHE A 39 -6.66 1.03 20.19
CA PHE A 39 -7.00 0.21 19.04
C PHE A 39 -7.37 -1.21 19.50
N ARG A 40 -8.46 -1.79 18.99
CA ARG A 40 -8.95 -3.13 19.34
C ARG A 40 -9.08 -3.34 20.87
N ASN A 41 -9.73 -2.39 21.54
CA ASN A 41 -9.95 -2.43 22.99
C ASN A 41 -8.69 -2.48 23.85
N SER A 42 -7.54 -2.11 23.30
CA SER A 42 -6.26 -2.05 24.02
C SER A 42 -5.47 -0.80 23.66
N VAL A 43 -4.53 -0.45 24.55
CA VAL A 43 -3.60 0.65 24.34
C VAL A 43 -2.35 0.11 23.66
N HIS A 44 -1.98 0.69 22.53
CA HIS A 44 -0.76 0.40 21.79
C HIS A 44 0.19 1.57 21.86
N VAL A 45 1.44 1.29 22.17
CA VAL A 45 2.50 2.31 22.23
C VAL A 45 3.17 2.41 20.87
N VAL A 46 3.34 3.64 20.37
CA VAL A 46 4.02 3.92 19.10
C VAL A 46 5.53 3.76 19.24
N ASN A 47 6.09 2.90 18.39
CA ASN A 47 7.53 2.67 18.30
C ASN A 47 8.21 3.69 17.37
N SER A 48 9.50 3.97 17.63
CA SER A 48 10.32 4.75 16.70
C SER A 48 10.73 3.91 15.49
N LEU A 49 10.55 4.47 14.27
CA LEU A 49 10.97 3.82 13.04
C LEU A 49 12.50 3.58 13.00
N GLU A 50 13.28 4.48 13.58
CA GLU A 50 14.73 4.40 13.61
C GLU A 50 15.25 3.19 14.38
N GLU A 51 14.48 2.77 15.41
CA GLU A 51 14.84 1.67 16.32
C GLU A 51 14.07 0.37 16.02
N PHE A 52 13.11 0.42 15.08
CA PHE A 52 12.22 -0.70 14.82
C PHE A 52 12.95 -1.85 14.12
N ASN A 53 12.75 -3.05 14.65
CA ASN A 53 13.27 -4.30 14.09
C ASN A 53 12.22 -4.89 13.14
N PHE A 54 12.48 -4.86 11.84
CA PHE A 54 11.54 -5.36 10.85
C PHE A 54 11.46 -6.90 10.82
N SER A 55 12.44 -7.62 11.34
CA SER A 55 12.38 -9.09 11.40
C SER A 55 11.28 -9.64 12.31
N GLU A 56 10.61 -8.77 13.08
CA GLU A 56 9.50 -9.13 13.96
C GLU A 56 8.13 -9.11 13.28
N VAL A 57 8.07 -8.73 11.99
CA VAL A 57 6.82 -8.54 11.27
C VAL A 57 6.89 -9.13 9.86
N ASP A 58 5.77 -9.67 9.38
CA ASP A 58 5.66 -10.25 8.05
C ASP A 58 5.31 -9.21 6.99
N VAL A 59 4.48 -8.22 7.35
CA VAL A 59 3.96 -7.20 6.43
C VAL A 59 4.16 -5.81 6.98
N VAL A 60 4.60 -4.88 6.14
CA VAL A 60 4.80 -3.47 6.50
C VAL A 60 4.03 -2.56 5.54
N PHE A 61 3.20 -1.68 6.09
CA PHE A 61 2.53 -0.63 5.33
C PHE A 61 3.23 0.71 5.54
N PHE A 62 3.82 1.25 4.47
CA PHE A 62 4.43 2.57 4.49
C PHE A 62 3.44 3.66 4.07
N SER A 63 3.23 4.64 4.94
CA SER A 63 2.53 5.90 4.66
C SER A 63 3.21 7.06 5.38
N ALA A 64 4.49 7.27 5.07
CA ALA A 64 5.34 8.24 5.76
C ALA A 64 6.14 9.16 4.80
N GLY A 65 5.75 9.13 3.51
CA GLY A 65 6.37 9.93 2.45
C GLY A 65 7.62 9.29 1.83
N ASP A 66 8.00 9.82 0.67
CA ASP A 66 9.00 9.23 -0.23
C ASP A 66 10.39 9.04 0.40
N LYS A 67 10.85 10.03 1.17
CA LYS A 67 12.18 9.96 1.81
C LYS A 67 12.27 8.79 2.80
N VAL A 68 11.19 8.57 3.53
CA VAL A 68 11.11 7.48 4.52
C VAL A 68 10.99 6.14 3.79
N ALA A 69 10.10 6.02 2.82
CA ALA A 69 9.93 4.81 2.02
C ALA A 69 11.24 4.42 1.33
N LYS A 70 11.91 5.35 0.67
CA LYS A 70 13.20 5.13 0.00
C LYS A 70 14.28 4.54 0.90
N LYS A 71 14.31 4.99 2.16
CA LYS A 71 15.32 4.55 3.15
C LYS A 71 14.95 3.21 3.78
N TYR A 72 13.69 3.03 4.17
CA TYR A 72 13.30 1.94 5.05
C TYR A 72 12.59 0.77 4.35
N ALA A 73 11.93 0.97 3.20
CA ALA A 73 11.25 -0.11 2.50
C ALA A 73 12.23 -1.20 2.01
N PRO A 74 13.38 -0.86 1.39
CA PRO A 74 14.38 -1.86 1.04
C PRO A 74 15.02 -2.56 2.25
N LYS A 75 15.10 -1.87 3.39
CA LYS A 75 15.57 -2.48 4.64
C LYS A 75 14.57 -3.53 5.13
N ALA A 76 13.28 -3.16 5.20
CA ALA A 76 12.22 -4.08 5.61
C ALA A 76 12.15 -5.32 4.69
N GLN A 77 12.25 -5.12 3.37
CA GLN A 77 12.30 -6.23 2.41
C GLN A 77 13.47 -7.18 2.68
N LYS A 78 14.67 -6.65 2.92
CA LYS A 78 15.86 -7.46 3.23
C LYS A 78 15.72 -8.25 4.53
N GLU A 79 14.97 -7.74 5.48
CA GLU A 79 14.66 -8.40 6.75
C GLU A 79 13.48 -9.39 6.63
N GLY A 80 12.97 -9.63 5.42
CA GLY A 80 11.97 -10.66 5.11
C GLY A 80 10.53 -10.15 5.01
N CYS A 81 10.29 -8.85 5.19
CA CYS A 81 8.95 -8.32 5.13
C CYS A 81 8.41 -8.21 3.69
N PHE A 82 7.11 -8.43 3.56
CA PHE A 82 6.35 -7.90 2.44
C PHE A 82 5.99 -6.43 2.69
N VAL A 83 6.31 -5.57 1.73
CA VAL A 83 6.15 -4.11 1.88
C VAL A 83 5.08 -3.59 0.94
N VAL A 84 4.08 -2.91 1.47
CA VAL A 84 3.10 -2.12 0.71
C VAL A 84 3.40 -0.64 0.92
N ASP A 85 3.85 0.04 -0.13
CA ASP A 85 4.20 1.46 -0.06
C ASP A 85 3.12 2.37 -0.66
N ASN A 86 2.56 3.23 0.16
CA ASN A 86 1.57 4.24 -0.25
C ASN A 86 2.19 5.59 -0.62
N SER A 87 3.52 5.70 -0.65
CA SER A 87 4.20 6.91 -1.13
C SER A 87 4.32 6.94 -2.66
N SER A 88 4.84 8.01 -3.23
CA SER A 88 5.15 8.07 -4.66
C SER A 88 6.53 7.48 -5.01
N CYS A 89 7.29 7.04 -4.01
CA CYS A 89 8.70 6.69 -4.14
C CYS A 89 8.97 5.64 -5.23
N PHE A 90 8.17 4.60 -5.29
CA PHE A 90 8.41 3.44 -6.16
C PHE A 90 7.47 3.35 -7.36
N ARG A 91 6.53 4.30 -7.54
CA ARG A 91 5.51 4.23 -8.59
C ARG A 91 6.05 4.29 -10.01
N GLN A 92 7.27 4.80 -10.22
CA GLN A 92 7.94 4.90 -11.51
C GLN A 92 9.06 3.87 -11.69
N ASP A 93 9.23 2.97 -10.74
CA ASP A 93 10.23 1.91 -10.81
C ASP A 93 9.61 0.69 -11.49
N GLU A 94 10.08 0.39 -12.71
CA GLU A 94 9.56 -0.73 -13.52
C GLU A 94 9.80 -2.11 -12.89
N SER A 95 10.72 -2.20 -11.94
CA SER A 95 11.00 -3.44 -11.20
C SER A 95 10.07 -3.67 -10.01
N ILE A 96 9.27 -2.66 -9.64
CA ILE A 96 8.35 -2.72 -8.50
C ILE A 96 6.90 -2.69 -9.02
N PRO A 97 6.09 -3.73 -8.76
CA PRO A 97 4.73 -3.77 -9.26
C PRO A 97 3.88 -2.65 -8.65
N LEU A 98 3.13 -1.96 -9.51
CA LEU A 98 2.16 -0.93 -9.16
C LEU A 98 0.77 -1.56 -9.20
N ILE A 99 0.18 -1.86 -8.04
CA ILE A 99 -1.00 -2.72 -7.94
C ILE A 99 -2.24 -1.96 -7.48
N VAL A 100 -3.34 -2.18 -8.21
CA VAL A 100 -4.72 -1.95 -7.77
C VAL A 100 -5.42 -3.30 -7.86
N PRO A 101 -5.74 -3.98 -6.74
CA PRO A 101 -6.20 -5.36 -6.74
C PRO A 101 -7.41 -5.62 -7.67
N GLU A 102 -8.35 -4.68 -7.76
CA GLU A 102 -9.53 -4.78 -8.62
C GLU A 102 -9.23 -4.61 -10.12
N VAL A 103 -7.99 -4.22 -10.46
CA VAL A 103 -7.61 -3.88 -11.85
C VAL A 103 -6.58 -4.83 -12.41
N ASN A 104 -5.54 -5.14 -11.62
CA ASN A 104 -4.36 -5.89 -12.07
C ASN A 104 -3.76 -6.77 -10.96
N SER A 105 -4.60 -7.46 -10.19
CA SER A 105 -4.12 -8.39 -9.16
C SER A 105 -3.24 -9.50 -9.72
N GLU A 106 -3.40 -9.85 -11.00
CA GLU A 106 -2.60 -10.85 -11.71
C GLU A 106 -1.12 -10.46 -11.86
N ASP A 107 -0.79 -9.17 -11.79
CA ASP A 107 0.60 -8.69 -11.79
C ASP A 107 1.33 -8.98 -10.47
N PHE A 108 0.57 -9.36 -9.43
CA PHE A 108 1.12 -9.81 -8.17
C PHE A 108 1.25 -11.34 -8.16
N THR A 109 2.46 -11.83 -7.98
CA THR A 109 2.75 -13.26 -7.97
C THR A 109 3.36 -13.69 -6.63
N GLU A 110 3.31 -14.99 -6.29
CA GLU A 110 3.94 -15.52 -5.07
C GLU A 110 5.45 -15.25 -5.02
N THR A 111 6.11 -15.13 -6.17
CA THR A 111 7.53 -14.75 -6.26
C THR A 111 7.79 -13.29 -5.87
N SER A 112 6.74 -12.49 -5.69
CA SER A 112 6.86 -11.11 -5.20
C SER A 112 7.08 -11.02 -3.68
N ILE A 113 7.14 -12.15 -2.97
CA ILE A 113 7.32 -12.20 -1.51
C ILE A 113 8.66 -12.88 -1.16
N PRO A 114 9.53 -12.26 -0.32
CA PRO A 114 9.44 -10.90 0.21
C PRO A 114 9.70 -9.85 -0.88
N GLY A 115 8.92 -8.78 -0.89
CA GLY A 115 9.02 -7.77 -1.95
C GLY A 115 8.42 -6.43 -1.55
N ILE A 116 8.50 -5.49 -2.49
CA ILE A 116 7.85 -4.18 -2.37
C ILE A 116 6.77 -4.11 -3.44
N VAL A 117 5.58 -3.65 -3.05
CA VAL A 117 4.48 -3.29 -3.94
C VAL A 117 4.18 -1.81 -3.75
N ALA A 118 4.07 -1.08 -4.85
CA ALA A 118 3.67 0.31 -4.84
C ALA A 118 2.15 0.44 -4.97
N ASN A 119 1.55 1.26 -4.11
CA ASN A 119 0.15 1.64 -4.20
C ASN A 119 0.03 2.93 -5.03
N PRO A 120 -0.83 2.99 -6.06
CA PRO A 120 -0.97 4.18 -6.90
C PRO A 120 -1.51 5.40 -6.14
N ASN A 121 -1.54 6.54 -6.82
CA ASN A 121 -2.18 7.73 -6.29
C ASN A 121 -3.68 7.50 -6.08
N CYS A 122 -4.25 8.06 -5.00
CA CYS A 122 -5.64 7.85 -4.62
C CYS A 122 -6.64 8.21 -5.74
N SER A 123 -6.41 9.31 -6.46
CA SER A 123 -7.27 9.69 -7.60
C SER A 123 -7.12 8.71 -8.76
N THR A 124 -5.92 8.20 -9.00
CA THR A 124 -5.67 7.18 -10.03
C THR A 124 -6.42 5.89 -9.70
N ILE A 125 -6.37 5.43 -8.45
CA ILE A 125 -7.07 4.20 -8.02
C ILE A 125 -8.57 4.33 -8.31
N GLN A 126 -9.21 5.40 -7.85
CA GLN A 126 -10.63 5.65 -8.08
C GLN A 126 -10.99 5.65 -9.57
N MET A 127 -10.16 6.28 -10.39
CA MET A 127 -10.37 6.36 -11.83
C MET A 127 -10.24 5.00 -12.52
N VAL A 128 -9.18 4.24 -12.24
CA VAL A 128 -8.93 2.97 -12.92
C VAL A 128 -9.91 1.88 -12.52
N VAL A 129 -10.36 1.86 -11.26
CA VAL A 129 -11.41 0.94 -10.81
C VAL A 129 -12.72 1.23 -11.54
N ALA A 130 -13.11 2.49 -11.69
CA ALA A 130 -14.31 2.87 -12.44
C ALA A 130 -14.19 2.56 -13.94
N LEU A 131 -12.99 2.65 -14.53
CA LEU A 131 -12.75 2.41 -15.94
C LEU A 131 -12.52 0.94 -16.30
N LYS A 132 -12.15 0.10 -15.33
CA LYS A 132 -11.82 -1.31 -15.59
C LYS A 132 -12.93 -2.08 -16.31
N PRO A 133 -14.21 -2.02 -15.92
CA PRO A 133 -15.29 -2.70 -16.63
C PRO A 133 -15.42 -2.23 -18.10
N LEU A 134 -15.25 -0.93 -18.33
CA LEU A 134 -15.29 -0.38 -19.69
C LEU A 134 -14.10 -0.87 -20.53
N HIS A 135 -12.90 -0.90 -19.91
CA HIS A 135 -11.70 -1.42 -20.56
C HIS A 135 -11.89 -2.89 -20.97
N ASP A 136 -12.41 -3.71 -20.09
CA ASP A 136 -12.63 -5.13 -20.36
C ASP A 136 -13.65 -5.37 -21.46
N LEU A 137 -14.75 -4.62 -21.48
CA LEU A 137 -15.74 -4.65 -22.55
C LEU A 137 -15.15 -4.24 -23.91
N PHE A 138 -14.31 -3.23 -23.95
CA PHE A 138 -13.67 -2.78 -25.18
C PHE A 138 -12.57 -3.73 -25.66
N VAL A 139 -11.85 -4.40 -24.77
CA VAL A 139 -10.90 -5.46 -25.15
C VAL A 139 -11.62 -6.64 -25.75
N ILE A 140 -12.80 -7.02 -25.24
CA ILE A 140 -13.65 -8.06 -25.84
C ILE A 140 -14.04 -7.67 -27.26
N ASN A 141 -14.36 -6.40 -27.52
CA ASN A 141 -14.68 -5.88 -28.85
C ASN A 141 -13.47 -5.69 -29.77
N ARG A 142 -12.23 -5.82 -29.29
CA ARG A 142 -11.04 -5.86 -30.17
C ARG A 142 -11.09 -6.99 -31.19
N LYS A 143 -11.82 -8.05 -30.95
CA LYS A 143 -12.08 -9.10 -31.95
C LYS A 143 -12.84 -8.59 -33.17
N THR A 144 -13.54 -7.48 -33.07
CA THR A 144 -14.26 -6.82 -34.18
C THR A 144 -13.47 -5.71 -34.88
N GLY A 145 -12.22 -5.44 -34.44
CA GLY A 145 -11.33 -4.46 -35.08
C GLY A 145 -11.66 -2.99 -34.84
N LYS A 146 -12.71 -2.66 -34.07
CA LYS A 146 -13.07 -1.27 -33.78
C LYS A 146 -12.27 -0.74 -32.59
N LYS A 147 -11.42 0.26 -32.85
CA LYS A 147 -10.70 1.01 -31.78
C LYS A 147 -11.55 2.19 -31.33
N PHE A 148 -11.92 2.22 -30.07
CA PHE A 148 -12.45 3.43 -29.44
C PHE A 148 -11.32 4.22 -28.78
N LYS A 149 -11.24 5.52 -29.05
CA LYS A 149 -10.37 6.44 -28.33
C LYS A 149 -11.21 7.11 -27.25
N ILE A 150 -10.88 6.88 -25.99
CA ILE A 150 -11.43 7.67 -24.89
C ILE A 150 -10.50 8.87 -24.71
N LYS A 151 -11.02 10.08 -24.91
CA LYS A 151 -10.32 11.32 -24.58
C LYS A 151 -10.74 11.71 -23.17
N LEU A 152 -9.85 11.56 -22.20
CA LEU A 152 -10.04 12.10 -20.86
C LEU A 152 -9.58 13.56 -20.89
N GLU A 153 -10.52 14.47 -20.79
CA GLU A 153 -10.21 15.87 -20.47
C GLU A 153 -10.24 15.99 -18.94
N ALA A 154 -9.09 16.31 -18.36
CA ALA A 154 -9.02 16.66 -16.94
C ALA A 154 -9.69 18.03 -16.76
N MET A 155 -10.76 18.05 -15.96
CA MET A 155 -11.32 19.30 -15.41
C MET A 155 -10.56 19.66 -14.14
#